data_bd646b79ec3cc1bb283ec3965d39392e
#
_entry.id   bd646b79ec3cc1bb283ec3965d39392e
#
_cell.length_a   1.000
_cell.length_b   1.000
_cell.length_c   1.000
_cell.angle_alpha   90.00
_cell.angle_beta   90.00
_cell.angle_gamma   90.00
#
_symmetry.space_group_name_H-M   'P 1'
#
loop_
_entity.id
_entity.type
_entity.pdbx_description
1 polymer ?
#
loop_
_entity_poly.entity_id
_entity_poly.type
_entity_poly.pdbx_seq_one_letter_code
_entity_poly.pdbx_strand_id
1 'polypeptide(L)'
;MPEPPPDRETKQRLVDAISPWHHSIDLGDGVVTPGSKTPVHTWDELRRLCLPSMVGKSVLDIGAWDGFYTLHAEHFGARRVVALDHYAWSIDFQKAAAYTARQLAEGQTIRAFHTVPDLWDPVGLPGKRGFDLAYRLRNSHAEVVVADFMTMDVEPLETFEVVLFLGVIYHLEEPLRALRRLRQVTRGTAVIETEAVALPGHQPLWQFGDQLHVDPTIWWVPTAEGLRAMCLAAGFSNAAIVAGPPEGAPGSRPALNYRAVVHAFC
;
A
#
# COMPACT_ATOMS: atom_id res chain seq x y z
N MET A 1 28.52 -23.43 1.61
CA MET A 1 27.70 -23.38 0.40
C MET A 1 26.32 -22.88 0.83
N PRO A 2 25.67 -21.97 0.11
CA PRO A 2 24.30 -21.61 0.43
C PRO A 2 23.41 -22.86 0.37
N GLU A 3 22.47 -22.96 1.29
CA GLU A 3 21.48 -24.03 1.26
C GLU A 3 20.71 -24.01 -0.08
N PRO A 4 20.41 -25.18 -0.66
CA PRO A 4 19.59 -25.22 -1.87
C PRO A 4 18.21 -24.59 -1.59
N PRO A 5 17.60 -23.95 -2.58
CA PRO A 5 16.27 -23.40 -2.42
C PRO A 5 15.28 -24.50 -2.00
N PRO A 6 14.32 -24.20 -1.12
CA PRO A 6 13.35 -25.19 -0.67
C PRO A 6 12.52 -25.70 -1.86
N ASP A 7 12.19 -26.99 -1.82
CA ASP A 7 11.29 -27.60 -2.79
C ASP A 7 9.86 -27.07 -2.70
N ARG A 8 9.04 -27.40 -3.69
CA ARG A 8 7.65 -26.94 -3.78
C ARG A 8 6.83 -27.22 -2.52
N GLU A 9 6.94 -28.42 -1.96
CA GLU A 9 6.16 -28.84 -0.78
C GLU A 9 6.56 -28.02 0.45
N THR A 10 7.85 -27.81 0.63
CA THR A 10 8.38 -26.97 1.71
C THR A 10 7.96 -25.50 1.53
N LYS A 11 8.00 -24.96 0.31
CA LYS A 11 7.49 -23.61 0.04
C LYS A 11 6.02 -23.49 0.40
N GLN A 12 5.19 -24.45 -0.01
CA GLN A 12 3.77 -24.43 0.29
C GLN A 12 3.51 -24.46 1.80
N ARG A 13 4.18 -25.33 2.55
CA ARG A 13 4.07 -25.36 4.02
C ARG A 13 4.44 -24.04 4.68
N LEU A 14 5.49 -23.37 4.18
CA LEU A 14 5.90 -22.06 4.70
C LEU A 14 4.85 -20.98 4.41
N VAL A 15 4.23 -21.00 3.24
CA VAL A 15 3.13 -20.09 2.88
C VAL A 15 1.90 -20.34 3.76
N ASP A 16 1.52 -21.62 3.97
CA ASP A 16 0.34 -22.01 4.76
C ASP A 16 0.48 -21.64 6.25
N ALA A 17 1.73 -21.50 6.73
CA ALA A 17 2.03 -21.09 8.12
C ALA A 17 1.84 -19.58 8.36
N ILE A 18 1.58 -18.80 7.30
CA ILE A 18 1.40 -17.32 7.37
C ILE A 18 -0.01 -16.96 6.94
N SER A 19 -0.70 -16.21 7.76
CA SER A 19 -2.03 -15.66 7.46
C SER A 19 -2.22 -14.36 8.24
N PRO A 20 -2.87 -13.35 7.62
CA PRO A 20 -3.34 -13.31 6.23
C PRO A 20 -2.23 -12.93 5.24
N TRP A 21 -2.44 -13.28 3.97
CA TRP A 21 -1.76 -12.68 2.84
C TRP A 21 -2.66 -11.62 2.20
N HIS A 22 -2.10 -10.50 1.82
CA HIS A 22 -2.86 -9.45 1.14
C HIS A 22 -2.89 -9.65 -0.38
N HIS A 23 -1.72 -9.89 -0.98
CA HIS A 23 -1.60 -10.14 -2.41
C HIS A 23 -1.36 -11.62 -2.73
N SER A 24 -1.78 -12.03 -3.93
CA SER A 24 -1.38 -13.29 -4.52
C SER A 24 -0.02 -13.11 -5.20
N ILE A 25 1.04 -13.58 -4.54
CA ILE A 25 2.44 -13.47 -4.98
C ILE A 25 2.90 -14.82 -5.51
N ASP A 26 3.38 -14.87 -6.75
CA ASP A 26 4.06 -16.05 -7.30
C ASP A 26 5.46 -16.20 -6.67
N LEU A 27 5.65 -17.26 -5.92
CA LEU A 27 6.92 -17.59 -5.23
C LEU A 27 7.78 -18.60 -6.00
N GLY A 28 7.40 -18.90 -7.23
CA GLY A 28 8.07 -19.90 -8.08
C GLY A 28 7.56 -21.33 -7.82
N ASP A 29 7.93 -22.24 -8.73
CA ASP A 29 7.55 -23.66 -8.68
C ASP A 29 6.04 -23.92 -8.58
N GLY A 30 5.22 -22.96 -9.06
CA GLY A 30 3.76 -23.04 -9.00
C GLY A 30 3.16 -22.79 -7.61
N VAL A 31 3.95 -22.24 -6.69
CA VAL A 31 3.47 -21.80 -5.35
C VAL A 31 3.07 -20.34 -5.41
N VAL A 32 1.80 -20.05 -5.10
CA VAL A 32 1.25 -18.69 -5.06
C VAL A 32 0.63 -18.46 -3.70
N THR A 33 0.87 -17.30 -3.10
CA THR A 33 0.28 -16.95 -1.81
C THR A 33 -1.24 -16.78 -1.91
N PRO A 34 -2.02 -17.20 -0.89
CA PRO A 34 -3.48 -17.12 -0.90
C PRO A 34 -3.96 -15.71 -0.50
N GLY A 35 -3.55 -14.69 -1.28
CA GLY A 35 -3.89 -13.30 -1.00
C GLY A 35 -5.38 -13.01 -1.11
N SER A 36 -5.89 -12.11 -0.26
CA SER A 36 -7.23 -11.57 -0.37
C SER A 36 -7.45 -10.83 -1.70
N LYS A 37 -6.40 -10.20 -2.23
CA LYS A 37 -6.31 -9.74 -3.62
C LYS A 37 -5.92 -10.93 -4.50
N THR A 38 -6.91 -11.55 -5.13
CA THR A 38 -6.68 -12.66 -6.08
C THR A 38 -5.87 -12.18 -7.29
N PRO A 39 -5.29 -13.10 -8.11
CA PRO A 39 -4.57 -12.71 -9.33
C PRO A 39 -5.40 -11.82 -10.27
N VAL A 40 -6.70 -12.02 -10.37
CA VAL A 40 -7.58 -11.17 -11.18
C VAL A 40 -7.69 -9.76 -10.62
N HIS A 41 -7.93 -9.63 -9.31
CA HIS A 41 -7.97 -8.33 -8.64
C HIS A 41 -6.63 -7.59 -8.75
N THR A 42 -5.52 -8.29 -8.60
CA THR A 42 -4.17 -7.72 -8.74
C THR A 42 -3.90 -7.24 -10.17
N TRP A 43 -4.34 -8.00 -11.18
CA TRP A 43 -4.25 -7.60 -12.58
C TRP A 43 -5.04 -6.32 -12.87
N ASP A 44 -6.30 -6.24 -12.41
CA ASP A 44 -7.14 -5.06 -12.57
C ASP A 44 -6.54 -3.84 -11.84
N GLU A 45 -5.94 -4.05 -10.69
CA GLU A 45 -5.24 -3.01 -9.94
C GLU A 45 -4.02 -2.49 -10.71
N LEU A 46 -3.16 -3.37 -11.21
CA LEU A 46 -1.98 -3.00 -12.02
C LEU A 46 -2.38 -2.20 -13.28
N ARG A 47 -3.46 -2.60 -13.95
CA ARG A 47 -3.99 -1.85 -15.09
C ARG A 47 -4.46 -0.45 -14.70
N ARG A 48 -5.15 -0.33 -13.57
CA ARG A 48 -5.64 0.96 -13.05
C ARG A 48 -4.49 1.86 -12.61
N LEU A 49 -3.44 1.31 -12.01
CA LEU A 49 -2.27 2.06 -11.56
C LEU A 49 -1.48 2.68 -12.73
N CYS A 50 -1.51 2.10 -13.92
CA CYS A 50 -0.74 2.54 -15.08
C CYS A 50 0.71 2.86 -14.71
N LEU A 51 1.38 1.94 -14.00
CA LEU A 51 2.71 2.16 -13.45
C LEU A 51 3.69 2.65 -14.53
N PRO A 52 4.50 3.68 -14.23
CA PRO A 52 5.53 4.12 -15.16
C PRO A 52 6.60 3.02 -15.33
N SER A 53 7.32 3.04 -16.45
CA SER A 53 8.45 2.11 -16.62
C SER A 53 9.43 2.22 -15.47
N MET A 54 9.81 1.10 -14.88
CA MET A 54 10.77 1.00 -13.77
C MET A 54 12.15 0.56 -14.23
N VAL A 55 12.31 0.17 -15.51
CA VAL A 55 13.58 -0.33 -16.07
C VAL A 55 14.70 0.66 -15.82
N GLY A 56 15.75 0.22 -15.13
CA GLY A 56 16.93 1.01 -14.79
C GLY A 56 16.69 2.16 -13.81
N LYS A 57 15.52 2.27 -13.20
CA LYS A 57 15.18 3.34 -12.27
C LYS A 57 15.32 2.93 -10.80
N SER A 58 15.43 3.92 -9.93
CA SER A 58 15.27 3.75 -8.50
C SER A 58 13.79 3.84 -8.13
N VAL A 59 13.32 2.88 -7.32
CA VAL A 59 11.93 2.76 -6.87
C VAL A 59 11.88 2.72 -5.35
N LEU A 60 11.00 3.52 -4.75
CA LEU A 60 10.65 3.47 -3.34
C LEU A 60 9.21 2.98 -3.20
N ASP A 61 9.02 1.91 -2.45
CA ASP A 61 7.71 1.32 -2.13
C ASP A 61 7.38 1.63 -0.67
N ILE A 62 6.47 2.59 -0.45
CA ILE A 62 6.06 3.05 0.90
C ILE A 62 4.75 2.35 1.28
N GLY A 63 4.76 1.65 2.41
CA GLY A 63 3.69 0.75 2.81
C GLY A 63 3.82 -0.60 2.12
N ALA A 64 5.05 -1.15 2.09
CA ALA A 64 5.39 -2.34 1.31
C ALA A 64 4.65 -3.63 1.72
N TRP A 65 4.12 -3.68 2.93
CA TRP A 65 3.32 -4.76 3.52
C TRP A 65 3.89 -6.16 3.23
N ASP A 66 3.25 -6.96 2.32
CA ASP A 66 3.71 -8.31 1.95
C ASP A 66 4.75 -8.34 0.80
N GLY A 67 5.14 -7.15 0.30
CA GLY A 67 6.23 -6.98 -0.67
C GLY A 67 5.83 -7.16 -2.13
N PHE A 68 4.54 -7.25 -2.44
CA PHE A 68 4.10 -7.47 -3.84
C PHE A 68 4.68 -6.42 -4.80
N TYR A 69 4.54 -5.12 -4.49
CA TYR A 69 5.03 -4.05 -5.37
C TYR A 69 6.55 -3.91 -5.35
N THR A 70 7.19 -4.20 -4.22
CA THR A 70 8.66 -4.30 -4.11
C THR A 70 9.20 -5.33 -5.10
N LEU A 71 8.68 -6.57 -5.07
CA LEU A 71 9.07 -7.65 -5.96
C LEU A 71 8.70 -7.38 -7.42
N HIS A 72 7.56 -6.72 -7.64
CA HIS A 72 7.14 -6.27 -8.97
C HIS A 72 8.14 -5.27 -9.56
N ALA A 73 8.61 -4.29 -8.78
CA ALA A 73 9.60 -3.33 -9.25
C ALA A 73 10.93 -4.01 -9.64
N GLU A 74 11.42 -4.97 -8.85
CA GLU A 74 12.60 -5.76 -9.20
C GLU A 74 12.38 -6.59 -10.48
N HIS A 75 11.23 -7.27 -10.57
CA HIS A 75 10.90 -8.08 -11.75
C HIS A 75 10.87 -7.26 -13.04
N PHE A 76 10.44 -6.00 -12.98
CA PHE A 76 10.42 -5.08 -14.11
C PHE A 76 11.70 -4.26 -14.25
N GLY A 77 12.80 -4.73 -13.69
CA GLY A 77 14.14 -4.24 -13.96
C GLY A 77 14.52 -2.93 -13.31
N ALA A 78 13.93 -2.59 -12.17
CA ALA A 78 14.42 -1.48 -11.36
C ALA A 78 15.87 -1.74 -10.94
N ARG A 79 16.73 -0.70 -11.00
CA ARG A 79 18.15 -0.84 -10.61
C ARG A 79 18.37 -0.77 -9.10
N ARG A 80 17.44 -0.14 -8.38
CA ARG A 80 17.42 0.00 -6.93
C ARG A 80 15.97 -0.02 -6.47
N VAL A 81 15.66 -0.84 -5.50
CA VAL A 81 14.34 -0.88 -4.87
C VAL A 81 14.52 -0.75 -3.37
N VAL A 82 13.72 0.12 -2.75
CA VAL A 82 13.64 0.27 -1.29
C VAL A 82 12.22 -0.03 -0.88
N ALA A 83 12.05 -1.01 0.00
CA ALA A 83 10.80 -1.35 0.67
C ALA A 83 10.77 -0.66 2.03
N LEU A 84 9.77 0.18 2.28
CA LEU A 84 9.59 0.91 3.53
C LEU A 84 8.22 0.60 4.11
N ASP A 85 8.20 0.13 5.34
CA ASP A 85 6.97 -0.02 6.12
C ASP A 85 7.31 -0.01 7.62
N HIS A 86 6.32 0.27 8.41
CA HIS A 86 6.35 0.18 9.86
C HIS A 86 4.98 -0.25 10.38
N TYR A 87 3.91 0.36 9.87
CA TYR A 87 2.58 0.17 10.40
C TYR A 87 2.07 -1.25 10.14
N ALA A 88 2.01 -1.68 8.89
CA ALA A 88 1.54 -3.03 8.55
C ALA A 88 2.46 -4.11 9.14
N TRP A 89 3.77 -3.86 9.14
CA TRP A 89 4.72 -4.82 9.71
C TRP A 89 4.62 -5.00 11.23
N SER A 90 4.13 -3.98 11.95
CA SER A 90 3.96 -4.06 13.41
C SER A 90 2.65 -4.71 13.85
N ILE A 91 1.68 -4.92 12.94
CA ILE A 91 0.38 -5.49 13.29
C ILE A 91 0.44 -7.02 13.34
N ASP A 92 -0.07 -7.60 14.44
CA ASP A 92 -0.44 -9.01 14.48
C ASP A 92 -1.83 -9.18 13.83
N PHE A 93 -1.85 -9.41 12.52
CA PHE A 93 -3.10 -9.50 11.76
C PHE A 93 -4.02 -10.64 12.18
N GLN A 94 -3.49 -11.72 12.73
CA GLN A 94 -4.32 -12.82 13.25
C GLN A 94 -5.09 -12.38 14.49
N LYS A 95 -4.39 -11.75 15.43
CA LYS A 95 -5.03 -11.19 16.62
C LYS A 95 -5.95 -10.02 16.26
N ALA A 96 -5.55 -9.16 15.30
CA ALA A 96 -6.37 -8.04 14.84
C ALA A 96 -7.69 -8.53 14.22
N ALA A 97 -7.67 -9.58 13.41
CA ALA A 97 -8.88 -10.20 12.85
C ALA A 97 -9.80 -10.74 13.94
N ALA A 98 -9.26 -11.46 14.92
CA ALA A 98 -10.03 -11.99 16.05
C ALA A 98 -10.62 -10.86 16.92
N TYR A 99 -9.84 -9.81 17.17
CA TYR A 99 -10.30 -8.60 17.88
C TYR A 99 -11.45 -7.94 17.13
N THR A 100 -11.29 -7.69 15.83
CA THR A 100 -12.31 -7.05 14.99
C THR A 100 -13.62 -7.85 15.00
N ALA A 101 -13.53 -9.17 14.78
CA ALA A 101 -14.70 -10.06 14.82
C ALA A 101 -15.44 -9.99 16.16
N ARG A 102 -14.72 -9.99 17.28
CA ARG A 102 -15.30 -9.86 18.62
C ARG A 102 -15.98 -8.51 18.81
N GLN A 103 -15.30 -7.39 18.46
CA GLN A 103 -15.89 -6.06 18.62
C GLN A 103 -17.18 -5.92 17.82
N LEU A 104 -17.22 -6.41 16.58
CA LEU A 104 -18.41 -6.40 15.73
C LEU A 104 -19.56 -7.23 16.35
N ALA A 105 -19.27 -8.43 16.88
CA ALA A 105 -20.25 -9.29 17.51
C ALA A 105 -20.85 -8.66 18.78
N GLU A 106 -20.07 -7.88 19.50
CA GLU A 106 -20.46 -7.20 20.73
C GLU A 106 -21.05 -5.78 20.47
N GLY A 107 -21.11 -5.32 19.21
CA GLY A 107 -21.57 -3.97 18.85
C GLY A 107 -20.66 -2.87 19.40
N GLN A 108 -19.37 -3.18 19.61
CA GLN A 108 -18.39 -2.26 20.14
C GLN A 108 -17.63 -1.57 19.02
N THR A 109 -17.07 -0.38 19.31
CA THR A 109 -16.22 0.35 18.37
C THR A 109 -14.87 -0.34 18.20
N ILE A 110 -14.46 -0.53 16.95
CA ILE A 110 -13.12 -1.01 16.62
C ILE A 110 -12.14 0.16 16.80
N ARG A 111 -11.13 -0.03 17.64
CA ARG A 111 -10.06 0.95 17.87
C ARG A 111 -8.91 0.74 16.91
N ALA A 112 -8.17 1.81 16.59
CA ALA A 112 -6.95 1.72 15.80
C ALA A 112 -5.96 0.71 16.43
N PHE A 113 -5.45 -0.23 15.64
CA PHE A 113 -4.71 -1.41 16.16
C PHE A 113 -3.48 -1.05 16.97
N HIS A 114 -2.76 0.05 16.62
CA HIS A 114 -1.62 0.54 17.38
C HIS A 114 -1.96 1.02 18.79
N THR A 115 -3.25 1.23 19.10
CA THR A 115 -3.75 1.64 20.44
C THR A 115 -4.27 0.48 21.27
N VAL A 116 -4.28 -0.73 20.72
CA VAL A 116 -4.79 -1.93 21.38
C VAL A 116 -3.61 -2.81 21.79
N PRO A 117 -3.42 -3.05 23.12
CA PRO A 117 -2.37 -3.97 23.57
C PRO A 117 -2.46 -5.32 22.85
N ASP A 118 -1.32 -5.96 22.61
CA ASP A 118 -1.15 -7.25 21.95
C ASP A 118 -1.44 -7.30 20.44
N LEU A 119 -1.97 -6.23 19.85
CA LEU A 119 -2.15 -6.15 18.38
C LEU A 119 -0.99 -5.45 17.67
N TRP A 120 -0.16 -4.74 18.42
CA TRP A 120 0.90 -3.89 17.91
C TRP A 120 2.25 -4.25 18.55
N ASP A 121 3.19 -4.70 17.74
CA ASP A 121 4.57 -4.99 18.18
C ASP A 121 5.58 -4.43 17.17
N PRO A 122 6.08 -3.19 17.37
CA PRO A 122 7.03 -2.56 16.46
C PRO A 122 8.46 -3.13 16.58
N VAL A 123 8.71 -4.05 17.51
CA VAL A 123 10.00 -4.73 17.70
C VAL A 123 9.99 -6.12 17.06
N GLY A 124 8.95 -6.91 17.36
CA GLY A 124 8.79 -8.26 16.84
C GLY A 124 8.28 -8.33 15.41
N LEU A 125 7.67 -7.25 14.93
CA LEU A 125 7.18 -7.09 13.55
C LEU A 125 6.37 -8.30 13.04
N PRO A 126 5.31 -8.71 13.72
CA PRO A 126 4.57 -9.92 13.37
C PRO A 126 3.92 -9.86 11.98
N GLY A 127 3.56 -8.67 11.49
CA GLY A 127 2.99 -8.44 10.17
C GLY A 127 4.00 -8.54 9.03
N LYS A 128 5.32 -8.50 9.33
CA LYS A 128 6.39 -8.56 8.33
C LYS A 128 6.68 -9.98 7.83
N ARG A 129 6.18 -11.00 8.50
CA ARG A 129 6.49 -12.41 8.18
C ARG A 129 6.21 -12.80 6.73
N GLY A 130 5.12 -12.29 6.15
CA GLY A 130 4.79 -12.49 4.74
C GLY A 130 5.84 -11.88 3.81
N PHE A 131 6.21 -10.63 4.07
CA PHE A 131 7.28 -9.94 3.35
C PHE A 131 8.59 -10.74 3.41
N ASP A 132 9.04 -11.11 4.61
CA ASP A 132 10.31 -11.82 4.80
C ASP A 132 10.34 -13.17 4.08
N LEU A 133 9.22 -13.89 4.04
CA LEU A 133 9.11 -15.13 3.29
C LEU A 133 9.19 -14.88 1.79
N ALA A 134 8.39 -13.95 1.27
CA ALA A 134 8.37 -13.62 -0.15
C ALA A 134 9.73 -13.08 -0.63
N TYR A 135 10.33 -12.17 0.13
CA TYR A 135 11.67 -11.61 -0.08
C TYR A 135 12.72 -12.72 -0.24
N ARG A 136 12.75 -13.65 0.73
CA ARG A 136 13.70 -14.76 0.72
C ARG A 136 13.48 -15.72 -0.45
N LEU A 137 12.24 -16.14 -0.70
CA LEU A 137 11.92 -17.13 -1.74
C LEU A 137 12.07 -16.59 -3.15
N ARG A 138 11.96 -15.29 -3.32
CA ARG A 138 12.19 -14.60 -4.61
C ARG A 138 13.64 -14.12 -4.79
N ASN A 139 14.52 -14.38 -3.82
CA ASN A 139 15.89 -13.87 -3.80
C ASN A 139 15.93 -12.34 -4.05
N SER A 140 15.06 -11.60 -3.40
CA SER A 140 15.01 -10.15 -3.52
C SER A 140 16.30 -9.51 -3.04
N HIS A 141 16.71 -8.42 -3.68
CA HIS A 141 17.85 -7.59 -3.31
C HIS A 141 17.41 -6.19 -2.87
N ALA A 142 16.09 -5.97 -2.68
CA ALA A 142 15.56 -4.70 -2.22
C ALA A 142 16.15 -4.31 -0.86
N GLU A 143 16.46 -3.04 -0.69
CA GLU A 143 16.79 -2.47 0.61
C GLU A 143 15.51 -2.45 1.46
N VAL A 144 15.62 -2.85 2.73
CA VAL A 144 14.46 -2.92 3.63
C VAL A 144 14.62 -1.90 4.74
N VAL A 145 13.66 -0.99 4.86
CA VAL A 145 13.64 0.08 5.86
C VAL A 145 12.41 -0.09 6.75
N VAL A 146 12.65 -0.37 8.03
CA VAL A 146 11.59 -0.42 9.05
C VAL A 146 11.53 0.94 9.72
N ALA A 147 10.61 1.79 9.27
CA ALA A 147 10.45 3.13 9.83
C ALA A 147 9.06 3.70 9.53
N ASP A 148 8.58 4.55 10.44
CA ASP A 148 7.40 5.36 10.18
C ASP A 148 7.76 6.51 9.22
N PHE A 149 7.20 6.46 8.02
CA PHE A 149 7.43 7.47 6.99
C PHE A 149 7.08 8.88 7.46
N MET A 150 6.13 9.04 8.37
CA MET A 150 5.70 10.36 8.84
C MET A 150 6.68 11.02 9.80
N THR A 151 7.53 10.25 10.48
CA THR A 151 8.41 10.74 11.54
C THR A 151 9.90 10.54 11.26
N MET A 152 10.28 9.57 10.43
CA MET A 152 11.68 9.28 10.09
C MET A 152 12.38 10.47 9.43
N ASP A 153 13.71 10.53 9.52
CA ASP A 153 14.50 11.38 8.65
C ASP A 153 14.54 10.78 7.24
N VAL A 154 14.13 11.56 6.23
CA VAL A 154 14.07 11.10 4.84
C VAL A 154 15.34 11.42 4.04
N GLU A 155 16.26 12.26 4.55
CA GLU A 155 17.50 12.62 3.86
C GLU A 155 18.35 11.38 3.50
N PRO A 156 18.53 10.39 4.39
CA PRO A 156 19.31 9.19 4.07
C PRO A 156 18.73 8.32 2.96
N LEU A 157 17.45 8.44 2.66
CA LEU A 157 16.81 7.70 1.56
C LEU A 157 17.25 8.23 0.19
N GLU A 158 17.68 9.50 0.10
CA GLU A 158 17.88 10.24 -1.14
C GLU A 158 16.57 10.39 -1.94
N THR A 159 16.65 10.55 -3.26
CA THR A 159 15.47 10.72 -4.10
C THR A 159 15.30 9.60 -5.11
N PHE A 160 14.05 9.27 -5.45
CA PHE A 160 13.68 8.17 -6.33
C PHE A 160 13.02 8.67 -7.61
N GLU A 161 13.25 7.94 -8.71
CA GLU A 161 12.62 8.21 -10.00
C GLU A 161 11.16 7.78 -10.03
N VAL A 162 10.83 6.74 -9.27
CA VAL A 162 9.45 6.28 -9.06
C VAL A 162 9.24 6.07 -7.57
N VAL A 163 8.16 6.63 -7.03
CA VAL A 163 7.73 6.39 -5.66
C VAL A 163 6.32 5.83 -5.68
N LEU A 164 6.12 4.68 -5.07
CA LEU A 164 4.83 4.01 -4.92
C LEU A 164 4.28 4.35 -3.53
N PHE A 165 3.07 4.92 -3.51
CA PHE A 165 2.35 5.30 -2.30
C PHE A 165 0.92 4.79 -2.42
N LEU A 166 0.79 3.46 -2.33
CA LEU A 166 -0.39 2.72 -2.71
C LEU A 166 -1.14 2.22 -1.47
N GLY A 167 -2.37 2.66 -1.30
CA GLY A 167 -3.17 2.25 -0.16
C GLY A 167 -2.73 2.83 1.18
N VAL A 168 -2.02 3.97 1.21
CA VAL A 168 -1.40 4.51 2.43
C VAL A 168 -2.04 5.80 2.90
N ILE A 169 -2.28 6.76 2.00
CA ILE A 169 -2.60 8.15 2.39
C ILE A 169 -3.87 8.28 3.22
N TYR A 170 -4.88 7.45 2.99
CA TYR A 170 -6.15 7.50 3.72
C TYR A 170 -6.02 6.98 5.16
N HIS A 171 -4.94 6.30 5.50
CA HIS A 171 -4.60 5.88 6.85
C HIS A 171 -3.82 6.95 7.65
N LEU A 172 -3.50 8.09 7.05
CA LEU A 172 -2.68 9.13 7.68
C LEU A 172 -3.53 10.30 8.15
N GLU A 173 -3.30 10.73 9.39
CA GLU A 173 -4.00 11.87 9.99
C GLU A 173 -3.68 13.19 9.29
N GLU A 174 -2.45 13.34 8.75
CA GLU A 174 -1.91 14.54 8.15
C GLU A 174 -1.59 14.34 6.64
N PRO A 175 -2.59 14.15 5.76
CA PRO A 175 -2.34 13.78 4.36
C PRO A 175 -1.52 14.80 3.58
N LEU A 176 -1.69 16.11 3.81
CA LEU A 176 -0.89 17.14 3.16
C LEU A 176 0.58 17.08 3.61
N ARG A 177 0.85 16.81 4.88
CA ARG A 177 2.20 16.61 5.38
C ARG A 177 2.83 15.37 4.75
N ALA A 178 2.08 14.28 4.63
CA ALA A 178 2.54 13.07 3.95
C ALA A 178 2.94 13.35 2.49
N LEU A 179 2.12 14.08 1.74
CA LEU A 179 2.43 14.44 0.35
C LEU A 179 3.65 15.39 0.24
N ARG A 180 3.85 16.29 1.19
CA ARG A 180 5.07 17.12 1.24
C ARG A 180 6.32 16.27 1.49
N ARG A 181 6.25 15.27 2.36
CA ARG A 181 7.34 14.32 2.58
C ARG A 181 7.57 13.44 1.35
N LEU A 182 6.48 12.99 0.72
CA LEU A 182 6.55 12.25 -0.54
C LEU A 182 7.27 13.05 -1.63
N ARG A 183 6.97 14.35 -1.72
CA ARG A 183 7.66 15.26 -2.65
C ARG A 183 9.17 15.36 -2.39
N GLN A 184 9.61 15.32 -1.13
CA GLN A 184 11.04 15.38 -0.76
C GLN A 184 11.83 14.18 -1.29
N VAL A 185 11.23 12.99 -1.30
CA VAL A 185 11.89 11.75 -1.76
C VAL A 185 11.64 11.44 -3.24
N THR A 186 10.86 12.25 -3.94
CA THR A 186 10.52 12.05 -5.36
C THR A 186 11.30 13.01 -6.23
N ARG A 187 12.00 12.50 -7.25
CA ARG A 187 12.63 13.32 -8.33
C ARG A 187 12.03 13.06 -9.71
N GLY A 188 11.09 12.13 -9.83
CA GLY A 188 10.40 11.79 -11.08
C GLY A 188 8.90 11.72 -10.86
N THR A 189 8.35 10.53 -10.68
CA THR A 189 6.90 10.30 -10.56
C THR A 189 6.57 9.62 -9.24
N ALA A 190 5.66 10.21 -8.46
CA ALA A 190 4.98 9.52 -7.38
C ALA A 190 3.64 8.98 -7.89
N VAL A 191 3.41 7.69 -7.70
CA VAL A 191 2.13 7.02 -7.97
C VAL A 191 1.38 6.92 -6.65
N ILE A 192 0.27 7.61 -6.54
CA ILE A 192 -0.53 7.69 -5.31
C ILE A 192 -1.88 7.04 -5.59
N GLU A 193 -2.17 5.97 -4.86
CA GLU A 193 -3.44 5.27 -4.94
C GLU A 193 -4.14 5.31 -3.60
N THR A 194 -5.45 5.58 -3.60
CA THR A 194 -6.23 5.73 -2.38
C THR A 194 -7.68 5.31 -2.59
N GLU A 195 -8.34 4.97 -1.50
CA GLU A 195 -9.79 4.97 -1.48
C GLU A 195 -10.30 6.40 -1.72
N ALA A 196 -11.33 6.54 -2.53
CA ALA A 196 -11.89 7.82 -2.93
C ALA A 196 -13.42 7.76 -3.00
N VAL A 197 -14.04 8.92 -2.87
CA VAL A 197 -15.48 9.08 -2.97
C VAL A 197 -15.86 9.83 -4.24
N ALA A 198 -16.90 9.36 -4.95
CA ALA A 198 -17.48 10.07 -6.06
C ALA A 198 -18.57 11.00 -5.55
N LEU A 199 -18.37 12.30 -5.77
CA LEU A 199 -19.35 13.33 -5.44
C LEU A 199 -19.80 14.08 -6.70
N PRO A 200 -21.04 14.56 -6.78
CA PRO A 200 -21.51 15.37 -7.90
C PRO A 200 -20.65 16.61 -8.10
N GLY A 201 -20.35 16.96 -9.37
CA GLY A 201 -19.68 18.20 -9.71
C GLY A 201 -18.14 18.17 -9.68
N HIS A 202 -17.52 17.01 -9.50
CA HIS A 202 -16.04 16.84 -9.53
C HIS A 202 -15.27 17.82 -8.65
N GLN A 203 -15.85 18.22 -7.52
CA GLN A 203 -15.23 19.20 -6.62
C GLN A 203 -14.03 18.59 -5.87
N PRO A 204 -12.93 19.35 -5.66
CA PRO A 204 -11.83 18.93 -4.81
C PRO A 204 -12.28 18.91 -3.35
N LEU A 205 -12.54 17.73 -2.81
CA LEU A 205 -13.04 17.54 -1.45
C LEU A 205 -12.27 16.43 -0.75
N TRP A 206 -12.13 16.57 0.56
CA TRP A 206 -11.66 15.53 1.47
C TRP A 206 -12.70 15.32 2.54
N GLN A 207 -13.15 14.10 2.71
CA GLN A 207 -14.14 13.73 3.72
C GLN A 207 -13.47 12.97 4.85
N PHE A 208 -13.83 13.28 6.09
CA PHE A 208 -13.39 12.53 7.26
C PHE A 208 -13.98 11.12 7.24
N GLY A 209 -13.14 10.11 7.43
CA GLY A 209 -13.48 8.73 7.11
C GLY A 209 -14.29 7.98 8.16
N ASP A 210 -14.34 8.44 9.42
CA ASP A 210 -14.95 7.71 10.54
C ASP A 210 -16.44 7.34 10.36
N GLN A 211 -17.14 8.09 9.52
CA GLN A 211 -18.56 7.88 9.24
C GLN A 211 -18.82 6.97 8.03
N LEU A 212 -17.77 6.63 7.26
CA LEU A 212 -17.89 5.89 6.01
C LEU A 212 -17.43 4.44 6.13
N HIS A 213 -16.61 4.13 7.10
CA HIS A 213 -15.91 2.86 7.18
C HIS A 213 -15.98 2.22 8.56
N VAL A 214 -16.05 0.89 8.57
CA VAL A 214 -15.86 0.07 9.78
C VAL A 214 -14.37 0.00 10.17
N ASP A 215 -13.48 0.33 9.23
CA ASP A 215 -12.03 0.33 9.45
C ASP A 215 -11.62 1.60 10.22
N PRO A 216 -11.17 1.47 11.47
CA PRO A 216 -10.82 2.61 12.32
C PRO A 216 -9.51 3.30 11.90
N THR A 217 -8.83 2.77 10.88
CA THR A 217 -7.57 3.33 10.38
C THR A 217 -7.77 4.28 9.21
N ILE A 218 -9.01 4.45 8.72
CA ILE A 218 -9.33 5.36 7.63
C ILE A 218 -9.70 6.74 8.20
N TRP A 219 -8.80 7.69 8.01
CA TRP A 219 -8.99 9.08 8.46
C TRP A 219 -9.65 9.95 7.41
N TRP A 220 -9.23 9.84 6.15
CA TRP A 220 -9.63 10.76 5.09
C TRP A 220 -9.92 10.03 3.79
N VAL A 221 -11.03 10.39 3.15
CA VAL A 221 -11.40 9.88 1.83
C VAL A 221 -11.55 11.07 0.87
N PRO A 222 -10.63 11.25 -0.09
CA PRO A 222 -10.70 12.35 -1.04
C PRO A 222 -11.64 12.02 -2.21
N THR A 223 -12.00 13.08 -2.95
CA THR A 223 -12.30 12.94 -4.38
C THR A 223 -10.98 12.85 -5.16
N ALA A 224 -10.98 12.31 -6.39
CA ALA A 224 -9.78 12.30 -7.23
C ALA A 224 -9.22 13.72 -7.46
N GLU A 225 -10.09 14.72 -7.65
CA GLU A 225 -9.70 16.12 -7.76
C GLU A 225 -9.14 16.69 -6.45
N GLY A 226 -9.67 16.28 -5.30
CA GLY A 226 -9.12 16.66 -3.99
C GLY A 226 -7.70 16.13 -3.80
N LEU A 227 -7.46 14.87 -4.17
CA LEU A 227 -6.11 14.28 -4.13
C LEU A 227 -5.16 15.01 -5.09
N ARG A 228 -5.57 15.25 -6.35
CA ARG A 228 -4.78 15.99 -7.34
C ARG A 228 -4.42 17.39 -6.85
N ALA A 229 -5.39 18.13 -6.35
CA ALA A 229 -5.18 19.49 -5.83
C ALA A 229 -4.21 19.50 -4.64
N MET A 230 -4.30 18.49 -3.75
CA MET A 230 -3.41 18.38 -2.60
C MET A 230 -1.98 18.02 -3.02
N CYS A 231 -1.78 17.21 -4.08
CA CYS A 231 -0.45 16.95 -4.65
C CYS A 231 0.21 18.26 -5.13
N LEU A 232 -0.52 19.10 -5.85
CA LEU A 232 -0.02 20.41 -6.28
C LEU A 232 0.32 21.32 -5.07
N ALA A 233 -0.55 21.36 -4.07
CA ALA A 233 -0.32 22.12 -2.82
C ALA A 233 0.88 21.58 -2.00
N ALA A 234 1.23 20.32 -2.19
CA ALA A 234 2.42 19.71 -1.58
C ALA A 234 3.73 20.05 -2.29
N GLY A 235 3.67 20.70 -3.48
CA GLY A 235 4.84 21.16 -4.23
C GLY A 235 5.25 20.28 -5.41
N PHE A 236 4.40 19.35 -5.84
CA PHE A 236 4.59 18.69 -7.14
C PHE A 236 4.32 19.68 -8.27
N SER A 237 5.13 19.63 -9.35
CA SER A 237 5.01 20.56 -10.48
C SER A 237 3.75 20.31 -11.31
N ASN A 238 3.30 19.06 -11.36
CA ASN A 238 2.08 18.63 -12.04
C ASN A 238 1.49 17.39 -11.34
N ALA A 239 0.19 17.18 -11.54
CA ALA A 239 -0.50 15.99 -11.05
C ALA A 239 -1.64 15.62 -12.01
N ALA A 240 -1.67 14.37 -12.46
CA ALA A 240 -2.67 13.83 -13.38
C ALA A 240 -3.50 12.74 -12.70
N ILE A 241 -4.82 12.83 -12.83
CA ILE A 241 -5.72 11.74 -12.45
C ILE A 241 -5.61 10.64 -13.51
N VAL A 242 -5.09 9.50 -13.13
CA VAL A 242 -4.92 8.32 -13.99
C VAL A 242 -6.14 7.40 -13.90
N ALA A 243 -6.69 7.24 -12.70
CA ALA A 243 -7.97 6.58 -12.50
C ALA A 243 -8.86 7.47 -11.61
N GLY A 244 -9.97 7.87 -12.17
CA GLY A 244 -11.02 8.67 -11.53
C GLY A 244 -12.25 7.82 -11.16
N PRO A 245 -13.36 8.49 -10.83
CA PRO A 245 -14.61 7.81 -10.57
C PRO A 245 -15.03 7.00 -11.80
N PRO A 246 -15.58 5.77 -11.61
CA PRO A 246 -16.08 4.98 -12.72
C PRO A 246 -17.18 5.75 -13.45
N GLU A 247 -17.14 5.74 -14.78
CA GLU A 247 -18.23 6.27 -15.58
C GLU A 247 -19.48 5.42 -15.31
N GLY A 248 -20.51 6.06 -14.77
CA GLY A 248 -21.81 5.42 -14.61
C GLY A 248 -22.45 5.17 -15.96
N ALA A 249 -23.14 4.03 -16.15
CA ALA A 249 -24.09 3.89 -17.22
C ALA A 249 -25.11 5.07 -17.15
N PRO A 250 -25.59 5.61 -18.29
CA PRO A 250 -26.57 6.69 -18.28
C PRO A 250 -27.73 6.36 -17.34
N GLY A 251 -27.94 7.15 -16.29
CA GLY A 251 -28.99 6.94 -15.26
C GLY A 251 -28.59 6.11 -14.04
N SER A 252 -27.37 5.54 -13.99
CA SER A 252 -26.85 4.91 -12.78
C SER A 252 -26.19 5.96 -11.85
N ARG A 253 -26.38 5.80 -10.52
CA ARG A 253 -25.57 6.56 -9.57
C ARG A 253 -24.13 6.03 -9.65
N PRO A 254 -23.10 6.89 -9.74
CA PRO A 254 -21.73 6.42 -9.63
C PRO A 254 -21.54 5.68 -8.31
N ALA A 255 -20.71 4.65 -8.30
CA ALA A 255 -20.33 4.02 -7.05
C ALA A 255 -19.79 5.08 -6.11
N LEU A 256 -20.33 5.17 -4.88
CA LEU A 256 -19.93 6.20 -3.92
C LEU A 256 -18.44 6.06 -3.57
N ASN A 257 -17.94 4.82 -3.44
CA ASN A 257 -16.54 4.53 -3.12
C ASN A 257 -15.86 3.83 -4.29
N TYR A 258 -14.63 4.23 -4.57
CA TYR A 258 -13.78 3.65 -5.61
C TYR A 258 -12.29 3.85 -5.27
N ARG A 259 -11.40 3.27 -6.05
CA ARG A 259 -9.95 3.49 -5.89
C ARG A 259 -9.47 4.52 -6.92
N ALA A 260 -9.03 5.70 -6.45
CA ALA A 260 -8.45 6.74 -7.28
C ALA A 260 -6.94 6.57 -7.42
N VAL A 261 -6.40 6.92 -8.58
CA VAL A 261 -4.95 6.96 -8.85
C VAL A 261 -4.57 8.31 -9.39
N VAL A 262 -3.57 8.93 -8.76
CA VAL A 262 -2.95 10.18 -9.22
C VAL A 262 -1.46 9.94 -9.42
N HIS A 263 -0.94 10.33 -10.59
CA HIS A 263 0.49 10.45 -10.82
C HIS A 263 0.88 11.91 -10.58
N ALA A 264 1.80 12.12 -9.63
CA ALA A 264 2.33 13.44 -9.31
C ALA A 264 3.80 13.54 -9.75
N PHE A 265 4.16 14.63 -10.40
CA PHE A 265 5.44 14.83 -11.09
C PHE A 265 6.26 15.94 -10.44
N CYS A 266 7.60 15.77 -10.43
CA CYS A 266 8.55 16.77 -9.95
C CYS A 266 9.00 17.73 -11.04
#